data_982cd4ad7166bf77deebc3308175109f
#
_entry.id   982cd4ad7166bf77deebc3308175109f
#
_cell.length_a   1.000
_cell.length_b   1.000
_cell.length_c   1.000
_cell.angle_alpha   90.00
_cell.angle_beta   90.00
_cell.angle_gamma   90.00
#
_symmetry.space_group_name_H-M   'P 1'
#
loop_
_entity.id
_entity.type
_entity.pdbx_description
1 polymer ?
#
loop_
_entity_poly.entity_id
_entity_poly.type
_entity_poly.pdbx_seq_one_letter_code
_entity_poly.pdbx_strand_id
1 'polypeptide(L)'
;MINLCRASARGLSAALSLLTLALVAGGISTARAAGPIPDKGLEAAVRQQVFEKRDKPDELTEDDLKKVFILEGRNKGIKDLTGLEKCPNLALINLAGNEIEKVDALKDLKTLQSLDLSKNKIVDIAPLASVKALQFVELSDNQIASVEPLADMPKLSALYIAGNKLTTAAPLAKLPKLSSLDLARNQLTEVKDLAGVIPNLMTFKITGNKVADLTPFAAAAPRMLLLMENNAITDLAPLVEACKKDAEGEKRFAPFLRLYLAGNPLSDAAKGPQLEALKAAGVKIILENDKK
;
A
#
# COMPACT_ATOMS: atom_id res chain seq x y z
N MET A 1 -11.39 88.20 -34.48
CA MET A 1 -11.39 88.47 -35.90
C MET A 1 -11.75 87.20 -36.63
N ILE A 2 -12.99 87.10 -37.07
CA ILE A 2 -13.32 87.16 -38.49
C ILE A 2 -12.78 85.92 -39.24
N ASN A 3 -13.47 85.03 -39.94
CA ASN A 3 -14.81 84.94 -40.58
C ASN A 3 -14.93 83.49 -41.06
N LEU A 4 -16.10 82.90 -41.00
CA LEU A 4 -17.08 82.69 -42.03
C LEU A 4 -16.56 82.02 -43.34
N CYS A 5 -17.06 80.97 -43.85
CA CYS A 5 -18.33 80.76 -44.46
C CYS A 5 -18.45 79.43 -45.23
N ARG A 6 -19.61 78.84 -45.17
CA ARG A 6 -20.42 78.26 -46.27
C ARG A 6 -19.85 77.07 -47.10
N ALA A 7 -20.51 76.00 -47.00
CA ALA A 7 -21.77 75.52 -47.65
C ALA A 7 -21.51 74.81 -48.97
N SER A 8 -21.93 73.69 -49.23
CA SER A 8 -23.10 73.11 -49.83
C SER A 8 -22.84 71.83 -50.59
N ALA A 9 -23.60 70.90 -50.28
CA ALA A 9 -24.56 70.22 -51.15
C ALA A 9 -24.11 69.06 -52.05
N ARG A 10 -24.74 67.96 -51.80
CA ARG A 10 -25.33 66.99 -52.76
C ARG A 10 -24.38 66.03 -53.50
N GLY A 11 -24.60 64.78 -53.25
CA GLY A 11 -24.19 63.64 -54.09
C GLY A 11 -24.62 62.32 -53.52
N LEU A 12 -25.83 61.87 -53.78
CA LEU A 12 -26.28 60.51 -53.61
C LEU A 12 -25.41 59.59 -54.47
N SER A 13 -24.81 58.58 -53.90
CA SER A 13 -24.41 57.41 -54.66
C SER A 13 -24.62 56.19 -53.80
N ALA A 14 -25.49 55.30 -54.25
CA ALA A 14 -25.79 54.01 -53.66
C ALA A 14 -24.58 53.12 -53.78
N ALA A 15 -24.05 52.68 -52.65
CA ALA A 15 -23.04 51.60 -52.56
C ALA A 15 -23.68 50.39 -51.91
N LEU A 16 -23.80 49.38 -52.70
CA LEU A 16 -24.25 48.03 -52.43
C LEU A 16 -23.36 47.41 -51.35
N SER A 17 -23.85 47.26 -50.11
CA SER A 17 -23.13 46.56 -49.06
C SER A 17 -23.26 45.06 -49.28
N LEU A 18 -22.13 44.43 -49.71
CA LEU A 18 -21.95 43.01 -49.63
C LEU A 18 -21.82 42.61 -48.13
N LEU A 19 -22.86 41.98 -47.61
CA LEU A 19 -22.87 41.33 -46.32
C LEU A 19 -22.12 40.02 -46.48
N THR A 20 -20.81 40.01 -46.16
CA THR A 20 -20.04 38.77 -46.00
C THR A 20 -20.48 38.10 -44.71
N LEU A 21 -21.31 37.08 -44.83
CA LEU A 21 -21.67 36.15 -43.76
C LEU A 21 -20.42 35.33 -43.42
N ALA A 22 -19.65 35.75 -42.41
CA ALA A 22 -18.62 34.93 -41.83
C ALA A 22 -19.29 33.76 -41.13
N LEU A 23 -19.30 32.58 -41.76
CA LEU A 23 -19.65 31.34 -41.13
C LEU A 23 -18.58 31.05 -40.08
N VAL A 24 -18.83 31.44 -38.83
CA VAL A 24 -18.09 30.93 -37.69
C VAL A 24 -18.46 29.46 -37.61
N ALA A 25 -17.62 28.60 -38.22
CA ALA A 25 -17.62 27.20 -37.92
C ALA A 25 -17.13 27.04 -36.46
N GLY A 26 -18.07 27.26 -35.54
CA GLY A 26 -17.90 26.86 -34.16
C GLY A 26 -17.74 25.34 -34.16
N GLY A 27 -16.51 24.86 -34.17
CA GLY A 27 -16.24 23.47 -33.91
C GLY A 27 -16.85 23.16 -32.54
N ILE A 28 -17.99 22.50 -32.56
CA ILE A 28 -18.50 21.82 -31.37
C ILE A 28 -17.44 20.74 -31.08
N SER A 29 -16.48 21.11 -30.24
CA SER A 29 -15.65 20.12 -29.59
C SER A 29 -16.61 19.28 -28.74
N THR A 30 -17.13 18.22 -29.34
CA THR A 30 -17.79 17.18 -28.58
C THR A 30 -16.70 16.68 -27.61
N ALA A 31 -16.79 17.13 -26.36
CA ALA A 31 -15.99 16.51 -25.31
C ALA A 31 -16.27 15.01 -25.42
N ARG A 32 -15.28 14.28 -25.95
CA ARG A 32 -15.36 12.83 -26.05
C ARG A 32 -15.66 12.37 -24.63
N ALA A 33 -16.75 11.66 -24.44
CA ALA A 33 -17.09 11.11 -23.15
C ALA A 33 -15.84 10.39 -22.64
N ALA A 34 -15.41 10.73 -21.43
CA ALA A 34 -14.29 10.03 -20.81
C ALA A 34 -14.63 8.54 -20.83
N GLY A 35 -13.71 7.72 -21.34
CA GLY A 35 -13.89 6.27 -21.34
C GLY A 35 -14.13 5.75 -19.90
N PRO A 36 -14.42 4.47 -19.72
CA PRO A 36 -14.77 3.89 -18.42
C PRO A 36 -13.66 4.06 -17.36
N ILE A 37 -12.43 4.40 -17.78
CA ILE A 37 -11.27 4.66 -16.92
C ILE A 37 -10.71 6.04 -17.30
N PRO A 38 -10.88 7.07 -16.43
CA PRO A 38 -10.47 8.42 -16.73
C PRO A 38 -8.95 8.67 -16.59
N ASP A 39 -8.27 7.96 -15.68
CA ASP A 39 -6.82 8.06 -15.50
C ASP A 39 -6.08 7.37 -16.65
N LYS A 40 -5.27 8.13 -17.39
CA LYS A 40 -4.56 7.61 -18.57
C LYS A 40 -3.53 6.55 -18.26
N GLY A 41 -2.85 6.66 -17.12
CA GLY A 41 -1.89 5.65 -16.67
C GLY A 41 -2.58 4.34 -16.35
N LEU A 42 -3.74 4.44 -15.68
CA LEU A 42 -4.57 3.29 -15.34
C LEU A 42 -5.23 2.68 -16.60
N GLU A 43 -5.79 3.52 -17.49
CA GLU A 43 -6.35 3.06 -18.76
C GLU A 43 -5.32 2.27 -19.57
N ALA A 44 -4.11 2.81 -19.70
CA ALA A 44 -3.02 2.14 -20.41
C ALA A 44 -2.65 0.80 -19.76
N ALA A 45 -2.62 0.73 -18.41
CA ALA A 45 -2.34 -0.50 -17.69
C ALA A 45 -3.43 -1.55 -17.90
N VAL A 46 -4.70 -1.17 -17.82
CA VAL A 46 -5.85 -2.05 -18.08
C VAL A 46 -5.87 -2.52 -19.53
N ARG A 47 -5.65 -1.62 -20.48
CA ARG A 47 -5.59 -1.92 -21.92
C ARG A 47 -4.57 -3.03 -22.24
N GLN A 48 -3.42 -3.02 -21.56
CA GLN A 48 -2.41 -4.06 -21.71
C GLN A 48 -2.90 -5.47 -21.28
N GLN A 49 -3.90 -5.56 -20.43
CA GLN A 49 -4.47 -6.83 -19.98
C GLN A 49 -5.60 -7.33 -20.89
N VAL A 50 -6.13 -6.48 -21.76
CA VAL A 50 -7.18 -6.85 -22.74
C VAL A 50 -6.53 -7.10 -24.09
N PHE A 51 -6.30 -8.38 -24.42
CA PHE A 51 -5.54 -8.80 -25.60
C PHE A 51 -6.01 -8.11 -26.89
N GLU A 52 -7.33 -8.04 -27.11
CA GLU A 52 -7.91 -7.46 -28.33
C GLU A 52 -7.75 -5.95 -28.43
N LYS A 53 -7.41 -5.27 -27.33
CA LYS A 53 -7.28 -3.79 -27.23
C LYS A 53 -5.84 -3.32 -27.08
N ARG A 54 -4.89 -4.22 -26.87
CA ARG A 54 -3.51 -3.90 -26.44
C ARG A 54 -2.83 -2.86 -27.32
N ASP A 55 -2.97 -2.96 -28.64
CA ASP A 55 -2.31 -2.07 -29.61
C ASP A 55 -3.30 -1.30 -30.48
N LYS A 56 -4.57 -1.19 -30.04
CA LYS A 56 -5.64 -0.52 -30.80
C LYS A 56 -6.11 0.78 -30.11
N PRO A 57 -6.49 1.77 -30.90
CA PRO A 57 -7.00 3.03 -30.35
C PRO A 57 -8.45 2.95 -29.88
N ASP A 58 -9.12 1.80 -30.10
CA ASP A 58 -10.52 1.61 -29.74
C ASP A 58 -10.75 1.81 -28.25
N GLU A 59 -11.88 2.35 -27.87
CA GLU A 59 -12.24 2.52 -26.46
C GLU A 59 -12.39 1.18 -25.75
N LEU A 60 -12.01 1.16 -24.47
CA LEU A 60 -12.33 0.05 -23.57
C LEU A 60 -13.83 0.05 -23.31
N THR A 61 -14.44 -1.11 -23.37
CA THR A 61 -15.85 -1.32 -23.05
C THR A 61 -15.99 -1.97 -21.67
N GLU A 62 -17.18 -1.94 -21.09
CA GLU A 62 -17.42 -2.65 -19.81
C GLU A 62 -17.20 -4.16 -19.93
N ASP A 63 -17.44 -4.76 -21.10
CA ASP A 63 -17.17 -6.18 -21.33
C ASP A 63 -15.66 -6.46 -21.41
N ASP A 64 -14.86 -5.50 -21.87
CA ASP A 64 -13.41 -5.61 -21.80
C ASP A 64 -12.92 -5.59 -20.35
N LEU A 65 -13.49 -4.75 -19.49
CA LEU A 65 -13.14 -4.66 -18.08
C LEU A 65 -13.43 -5.95 -17.31
N LYS A 66 -14.49 -6.67 -17.67
CA LYS A 66 -14.81 -8.00 -17.09
C LYS A 66 -13.77 -9.08 -17.42
N LYS A 67 -12.94 -8.87 -18.44
CA LYS A 67 -11.87 -9.80 -18.85
C LYS A 67 -10.56 -9.57 -18.09
N VAL A 68 -10.47 -8.54 -17.24
CA VAL A 68 -9.25 -8.19 -16.51
C VAL A 68 -9.20 -8.99 -15.21
N PHE A 69 -8.22 -9.89 -15.10
CA PHE A 69 -7.97 -10.72 -13.91
C PHE A 69 -6.71 -10.26 -13.16
N ILE A 70 -5.75 -9.72 -13.89
CA ILE A 70 -4.47 -9.24 -13.38
C ILE A 70 -4.30 -7.80 -13.84
N LEU A 71 -3.86 -6.91 -12.97
CA LEU A 71 -3.54 -5.53 -13.31
C LEU A 71 -2.12 -5.20 -12.87
N GLU A 72 -1.24 -4.96 -13.84
CA GLU A 72 0.13 -4.53 -13.65
C GLU A 72 0.30 -3.09 -14.15
N GLY A 73 0.56 -2.16 -13.22
CA GLY A 73 0.66 -0.73 -13.54
C GLY A 73 1.65 0.02 -12.66
N ARG A 74 2.82 -0.60 -12.37
CA ARG A 74 3.87 0.01 -11.53
C ARG A 74 4.47 1.23 -12.20
N ASN A 75 4.70 2.31 -11.42
CA ASN A 75 5.40 3.52 -11.85
C ASN A 75 4.78 4.17 -13.12
N LYS A 76 3.46 4.23 -13.20
CA LYS A 76 2.71 4.83 -14.33
C LYS A 76 2.16 6.23 -14.04
N GLY A 77 2.44 6.78 -12.86
CA GLY A 77 1.91 8.08 -12.44
C GLY A 77 0.39 8.08 -12.20
N ILE A 78 -0.18 6.92 -11.90
CA ILE A 78 -1.60 6.71 -11.64
C ILE A 78 -2.01 7.44 -10.37
N LYS A 79 -3.11 8.18 -10.43
CA LYS A 79 -3.68 8.93 -9.29
C LYS A 79 -5.10 8.50 -8.95
N ASP A 80 -5.87 8.14 -9.96
CA ASP A 80 -7.30 7.83 -9.84
C ASP A 80 -7.57 6.39 -10.27
N LEU A 81 -8.19 5.63 -9.38
CA LEU A 81 -8.58 4.24 -9.61
C LEU A 81 -10.00 4.07 -10.14
N THR A 82 -10.72 5.18 -10.41
CA THR A 82 -12.09 5.16 -10.94
C THR A 82 -12.17 4.28 -12.19
N GLY A 83 -13.14 3.39 -12.21
CA GLY A 83 -13.34 2.40 -13.26
C GLY A 83 -12.92 0.98 -12.88
N LEU A 84 -12.07 0.79 -11.85
CA LEU A 84 -11.70 -0.55 -11.38
C LEU A 84 -12.88 -1.28 -10.71
N GLU A 85 -13.84 -0.56 -10.16
CA GLU A 85 -15.11 -1.14 -9.65
C GLU A 85 -15.90 -1.87 -10.73
N LYS A 86 -15.59 -1.63 -12.02
CA LYS A 86 -16.16 -2.32 -13.19
C LYS A 86 -15.35 -3.56 -13.62
N CYS A 87 -14.28 -3.90 -12.89
CA CYS A 87 -13.44 -5.06 -13.14
C CYS A 87 -13.69 -6.18 -12.09
N PRO A 88 -14.86 -6.84 -12.08
CA PRO A 88 -15.30 -7.72 -10.98
C PRO A 88 -14.44 -8.99 -10.84
N ASN A 89 -13.67 -9.33 -11.87
CA ASN A 89 -12.85 -10.53 -11.91
C ASN A 89 -11.39 -10.31 -11.52
N LEU A 90 -11.02 -9.08 -11.11
CA LEU A 90 -9.66 -8.78 -10.65
C LEU A 90 -9.28 -9.69 -9.46
N ALA A 91 -8.22 -10.44 -9.64
CA ALA A 91 -7.62 -11.30 -8.63
C ALA A 91 -6.28 -10.76 -8.10
N LEU A 92 -5.54 -10.05 -8.95
CA LEU A 92 -4.25 -9.43 -8.62
C LEU A 92 -4.20 -7.98 -9.11
N ILE A 93 -3.77 -7.08 -8.24
CA ILE A 93 -3.47 -5.69 -8.55
C ILE A 93 -2.06 -5.37 -8.06
N ASN A 94 -1.22 -4.85 -8.95
CA ASN A 94 0.09 -4.31 -8.65
C ASN A 94 0.21 -2.91 -9.24
N LEU A 95 0.03 -1.91 -8.38
CA LEU A 95 0.10 -0.49 -8.70
C LEU A 95 1.15 0.23 -7.85
N ALA A 96 2.23 -0.46 -7.49
CA ALA A 96 3.31 0.11 -6.69
C ALA A 96 3.98 1.31 -7.38
N GLY A 97 4.41 2.30 -6.58
CA GLY A 97 5.18 3.44 -7.09
C GLY A 97 4.36 4.42 -7.92
N ASN A 98 3.09 4.61 -7.57
CA ASN A 98 2.21 5.58 -8.22
C ASN A 98 1.91 6.77 -7.30
N GLU A 99 0.90 7.56 -7.62
CA GLU A 99 0.49 8.74 -6.85
C GLU A 99 -0.94 8.59 -6.30
N ILE A 100 -1.34 7.35 -5.98
CA ILE A 100 -2.68 7.01 -5.54
C ILE A 100 -2.89 7.52 -4.11
N GLU A 101 -4.00 8.26 -3.90
CA GLU A 101 -4.42 8.76 -2.59
C GLU A 101 -5.66 8.02 -2.07
N LYS A 102 -6.57 7.62 -2.98
CA LYS A 102 -7.88 7.01 -2.66
C LYS A 102 -7.99 5.61 -3.25
N VAL A 103 -8.63 4.72 -2.50
CA VAL A 103 -8.82 3.31 -2.87
C VAL A 103 -10.30 2.90 -2.94
N ASP A 104 -11.22 3.87 -3.05
CA ASP A 104 -12.67 3.64 -3.07
C ASP A 104 -13.11 2.67 -4.16
N ALA A 105 -12.48 2.75 -5.34
CA ALA A 105 -12.76 1.89 -6.48
C ALA A 105 -12.42 0.40 -6.24
N LEU A 106 -11.68 0.09 -5.17
CA LEU A 106 -11.37 -1.31 -4.80
C LEU A 106 -12.45 -1.93 -3.91
N LYS A 107 -13.38 -1.12 -3.41
CA LYS A 107 -14.49 -1.60 -2.60
C LYS A 107 -15.26 -2.69 -3.35
N ASP A 108 -15.58 -3.76 -2.65
CA ASP A 108 -16.37 -4.88 -3.18
C ASP A 108 -15.75 -5.69 -4.33
N LEU A 109 -14.45 -5.56 -4.61
CA LEU A 109 -13.73 -6.47 -5.51
C LEU A 109 -13.58 -7.84 -4.84
N LYS A 110 -14.63 -8.64 -4.87
CA LYS A 110 -14.78 -9.89 -4.09
C LYS A 110 -13.80 -10.99 -4.47
N THR A 111 -13.20 -10.90 -5.66
CA THR A 111 -12.24 -11.88 -6.21
C THR A 111 -10.78 -11.50 -5.93
N LEU A 112 -10.52 -10.27 -5.45
CA LEU A 112 -9.18 -9.75 -5.26
C LEU A 112 -8.46 -10.46 -4.11
N GLN A 113 -7.36 -11.14 -4.44
CA GLN A 113 -6.55 -11.95 -3.52
C GLN A 113 -5.19 -11.33 -3.23
N SER A 114 -4.61 -10.63 -4.21
CA SER A 114 -3.28 -10.02 -4.10
C SER A 114 -3.34 -8.54 -4.44
N LEU A 115 -2.85 -7.70 -3.53
CA LEU A 115 -2.87 -6.25 -3.69
C LEU A 115 -1.51 -5.66 -3.30
N ASP A 116 -0.82 -5.05 -4.27
CA ASP A 116 0.38 -4.23 -4.05
C ASP A 116 0.08 -2.78 -4.42
N LEU A 117 0.01 -1.93 -3.41
CA LEU A 117 -0.13 -0.48 -3.50
C LEU A 117 1.04 0.24 -2.79
N SER A 118 2.18 -0.42 -2.63
CA SER A 118 3.35 0.19 -2.00
C SER A 118 3.82 1.45 -2.71
N LYS A 119 4.46 2.36 -1.96
CA LYS A 119 5.02 3.61 -2.49
C LYS A 119 3.97 4.47 -3.22
N ASN A 120 2.88 4.73 -2.52
CA ASN A 120 1.81 5.62 -2.95
C ASN A 120 1.59 6.73 -1.89
N LYS A 121 0.46 7.42 -1.94
CA LYS A 121 0.11 8.52 -1.01
C LYS A 121 -1.15 8.20 -0.20
N ILE A 122 -1.44 6.93 0.02
CA ILE A 122 -2.68 6.44 0.64
C ILE A 122 -2.68 6.78 2.13
N VAL A 123 -3.80 7.35 2.60
CA VAL A 123 -4.04 7.66 4.01
C VAL A 123 -5.11 6.74 4.58
N ASP A 124 -6.21 6.56 3.86
CA ASP A 124 -7.37 5.79 4.29
C ASP A 124 -7.53 4.50 3.47
N ILE A 125 -7.64 3.38 4.18
CA ILE A 125 -7.87 2.05 3.60
C ILE A 125 -9.23 1.47 4.00
N ALA A 126 -10.17 2.29 4.51
CA ALA A 126 -11.51 1.85 4.88
C ALA A 126 -12.25 1.07 3.76
N PRO A 127 -12.12 1.43 2.47
CA PRO A 127 -12.74 0.67 1.39
C PRO A 127 -12.28 -0.80 1.29
N LEU A 128 -11.08 -1.14 1.79
CA LEU A 128 -10.57 -2.52 1.76
C LEU A 128 -11.30 -3.45 2.73
N ALA A 129 -12.04 -2.91 3.71
CA ALA A 129 -12.75 -3.71 4.73
C ALA A 129 -13.75 -4.73 4.12
N SER A 130 -14.27 -4.46 2.92
CA SER A 130 -15.20 -5.37 2.20
C SER A 130 -14.50 -6.44 1.36
N VAL A 131 -13.18 -6.32 1.12
CA VAL A 131 -12.41 -7.18 0.21
C VAL A 131 -11.91 -8.45 0.92
N LYS A 132 -12.83 -9.30 1.35
CA LYS A 132 -12.59 -10.46 2.23
C LYS A 132 -11.77 -11.60 1.60
N ALA A 133 -11.49 -11.54 0.29
CA ALA A 133 -10.70 -12.54 -0.40
C ALA A 133 -9.18 -12.30 -0.31
N LEU A 134 -8.74 -11.13 0.18
CA LEU A 134 -7.32 -10.77 0.26
C LEU A 134 -6.52 -11.79 1.08
N GLN A 135 -5.41 -12.23 0.48
CA GLN A 135 -4.42 -13.15 1.04
C GLN A 135 -3.06 -12.49 1.20
N PHE A 136 -2.69 -11.64 0.25
CA PHE A 136 -1.46 -10.87 0.22
C PHE A 136 -1.80 -9.38 0.10
N VAL A 137 -1.26 -8.57 1.00
CA VAL A 137 -1.43 -7.10 1.00
C VAL A 137 -0.09 -6.43 1.25
N GLU A 138 0.33 -5.61 0.29
CA GLU A 138 1.55 -4.79 0.35
C GLU A 138 1.14 -3.31 0.26
N LEU A 139 1.32 -2.59 1.37
CA LEU A 139 0.95 -1.17 1.55
C LEU A 139 2.13 -0.34 2.07
N SER A 140 3.36 -0.85 1.99
CA SER A 140 4.54 -0.16 2.51
C SER A 140 4.76 1.19 1.83
N ASP A 141 5.36 2.11 2.58
CA ASP A 141 5.71 3.45 2.12
C ASP A 141 4.48 4.25 1.63
N ASN A 142 3.47 4.36 2.52
CA ASN A 142 2.27 5.17 2.37
C ASN A 142 2.12 6.12 3.58
N GLN A 143 0.92 6.60 3.88
CA GLN A 143 0.65 7.50 4.99
C GLN A 143 -0.44 6.96 5.94
N ILE A 144 -0.58 5.64 6.00
CA ILE A 144 -1.65 4.95 6.72
C ILE A 144 -1.41 5.03 8.22
N ALA A 145 -2.43 5.45 8.97
CA ALA A 145 -2.38 5.56 10.43
C ALA A 145 -3.21 4.47 11.15
N SER A 146 -4.10 3.78 10.46
CA SER A 146 -4.96 2.74 11.04
C SER A 146 -5.05 1.51 10.16
N VAL A 147 -4.98 0.34 10.78
CA VAL A 147 -5.20 -0.98 10.15
C VAL A 147 -6.54 -1.60 10.55
N GLU A 148 -7.43 -0.83 11.17
CA GLU A 148 -8.78 -1.29 11.56
C GLU A 148 -9.56 -1.94 10.40
N PRO A 149 -9.51 -1.42 9.16
CA PRO A 149 -10.19 -2.05 8.04
C PRO A 149 -9.71 -3.47 7.71
N LEU A 150 -8.54 -3.88 8.21
CA LEU A 150 -7.97 -5.21 8.00
C LEU A 150 -8.24 -6.18 9.16
N ALA A 151 -8.89 -5.74 10.23
CA ALA A 151 -9.10 -6.54 11.45
C ALA A 151 -9.87 -7.87 11.22
N ASP A 152 -10.76 -7.90 10.23
CA ASP A 152 -11.58 -9.06 9.87
C ASP A 152 -11.28 -9.54 8.44
N MET A 153 -10.07 -10.07 8.25
CA MET A 153 -9.60 -10.61 6.97
C MET A 153 -9.29 -12.11 7.11
N PRO A 154 -10.28 -12.98 6.85
CA PRO A 154 -10.18 -14.41 7.20
C PRO A 154 -9.15 -15.18 6.37
N LYS A 155 -8.70 -14.62 5.25
CA LYS A 155 -7.75 -15.25 4.34
C LYS A 155 -6.36 -14.60 4.34
N LEU A 156 -6.19 -13.47 5.02
CA LEU A 156 -4.95 -12.68 4.98
C LEU A 156 -3.80 -13.49 5.61
N SER A 157 -2.81 -13.83 4.80
CA SER A 157 -1.65 -14.61 5.20
C SER A 157 -0.36 -13.78 5.23
N ALA A 158 -0.28 -12.72 4.43
CA ALA A 158 0.87 -11.83 4.39
C ALA A 158 0.42 -10.36 4.36
N LEU A 159 0.91 -9.58 5.30
CA LEU A 159 0.69 -8.14 5.39
C LEU A 159 2.03 -7.41 5.50
N TYR A 160 2.32 -6.55 4.55
CA TYR A 160 3.47 -5.66 4.55
C TYR A 160 2.96 -4.21 4.56
N ILE A 161 3.26 -3.48 5.63
CA ILE A 161 2.79 -2.10 5.83
C ILE A 161 3.89 -1.23 6.48
N ALA A 162 5.13 -1.53 6.10
CA ALA A 162 6.30 -0.79 6.57
C ALA A 162 6.28 0.67 6.09
N GLY A 163 6.94 1.58 6.83
CA GLY A 163 7.06 2.98 6.40
C GLY A 163 5.72 3.72 6.36
N ASN A 164 4.87 3.50 7.36
CA ASN A 164 3.59 4.17 7.54
C ASN A 164 3.53 4.96 8.86
N LYS A 165 2.35 5.33 9.34
CA LYS A 165 2.15 6.14 10.55
C LYS A 165 1.43 5.39 11.66
N LEU A 166 1.53 4.05 11.71
CA LEU A 166 0.84 3.22 12.69
C LEU A 166 1.38 3.46 14.09
N THR A 167 0.49 3.69 15.05
CA THR A 167 0.79 3.78 16.48
C THR A 167 0.37 2.53 17.24
N THR A 168 -0.50 1.71 16.65
CA THR A 168 -0.96 0.43 17.20
C THR A 168 -1.15 -0.60 16.09
N ALA A 169 -1.01 -1.87 16.44
CA ALA A 169 -1.32 -3.01 15.59
C ALA A 169 -2.43 -3.91 16.18
N ALA A 170 -3.11 -3.45 17.22
CA ALA A 170 -4.17 -4.18 17.93
C ALA A 170 -5.23 -4.79 17.01
N PRO A 171 -5.72 -4.11 15.94
CA PRO A 171 -6.71 -4.69 15.03
C PRO A 171 -6.25 -6.01 14.36
N LEU A 172 -4.94 -6.26 14.24
CA LEU A 172 -4.40 -7.45 13.60
C LEU A 172 -4.37 -8.69 14.53
N ALA A 173 -4.71 -8.52 15.81
CA ALA A 173 -4.58 -9.53 16.87
C ALA A 173 -5.36 -10.83 16.62
N LYS A 174 -6.39 -10.79 15.78
CA LYS A 174 -7.31 -11.93 15.56
C LYS A 174 -7.21 -12.53 14.15
N LEU A 175 -6.24 -12.13 13.34
CA LEU A 175 -6.10 -12.64 11.98
C LEU A 175 -5.66 -14.11 11.97
N PRO A 176 -6.54 -15.03 11.52
CA PRO A 176 -6.37 -16.47 11.80
C PRO A 176 -5.28 -17.13 10.93
N LYS A 177 -4.95 -16.53 9.80
CA LYS A 177 -4.02 -17.11 8.82
C LYS A 177 -2.73 -16.31 8.65
N LEU A 178 -2.54 -15.24 9.42
CA LEU A 178 -1.38 -14.39 9.28
C LEU A 178 -0.10 -15.15 9.59
N SER A 179 0.79 -15.23 8.63
CA SER A 179 2.09 -15.92 8.72
C SER A 179 3.28 -15.01 8.44
N SER A 180 3.08 -13.90 7.73
CA SER A 180 4.11 -12.89 7.48
C SER A 180 3.58 -11.51 7.81
N LEU A 181 4.26 -10.79 8.70
CA LEU A 181 3.87 -9.45 9.14
C LEU A 181 5.08 -8.52 9.14
N ASP A 182 4.99 -7.45 8.36
CA ASP A 182 6.00 -6.39 8.33
C ASP A 182 5.37 -5.05 8.77
N LEU A 183 5.72 -4.61 9.96
CA LEU A 183 5.34 -3.34 10.59
C LEU A 183 6.53 -2.39 10.73
N ALA A 184 7.62 -2.63 10.01
CA ALA A 184 8.85 -1.84 10.14
C ALA A 184 8.60 -0.35 9.84
N ARG A 185 9.43 0.53 10.44
CA ARG A 185 9.40 1.97 10.18
C ARG A 185 8.01 2.59 10.37
N ASN A 186 7.36 2.24 11.50
CA ASN A 186 6.13 2.84 11.98
C ASN A 186 6.40 3.60 13.31
N GLN A 187 5.36 3.87 14.10
CA GLN A 187 5.47 4.60 15.38
C GLN A 187 5.01 3.74 16.55
N LEU A 188 5.12 2.41 16.45
CA LEU A 188 4.68 1.50 17.48
C LEU A 188 5.55 1.62 18.74
N THR A 189 4.92 1.71 19.90
CA THR A 189 5.58 1.66 21.21
C THR A 189 5.44 0.29 21.89
N GLU A 190 4.47 -0.49 21.47
CA GLU A 190 4.18 -1.82 22.02
C GLU A 190 3.60 -2.76 20.95
N VAL A 191 3.68 -4.05 21.19
CA VAL A 191 3.11 -5.12 20.36
C VAL A 191 2.35 -6.15 21.20
N LYS A 192 1.91 -5.75 22.40
CA LYS A 192 1.25 -6.65 23.38
C LYS A 192 0.03 -7.35 22.81
N ASP A 193 -0.78 -6.63 22.00
CA ASP A 193 -2.00 -7.18 21.42
C ASP A 193 -1.72 -8.30 20.42
N LEU A 194 -0.50 -8.37 19.88
CA LEU A 194 -0.09 -9.39 18.91
C LEU A 194 0.38 -10.70 19.54
N ALA A 195 0.42 -10.81 20.88
CA ALA A 195 0.89 -12.02 21.58
C ALA A 195 0.19 -13.30 21.08
N GLY A 196 -1.09 -13.24 20.72
CA GLY A 196 -1.86 -14.37 20.19
C GLY A 196 -1.54 -14.77 18.75
N VAL A 197 -1.01 -13.87 17.92
CA VAL A 197 -0.64 -14.16 16.51
C VAL A 197 0.83 -14.46 16.34
N ILE A 198 1.71 -13.96 17.20
CA ILE A 198 3.17 -14.16 17.14
C ILE A 198 3.55 -15.63 16.94
N PRO A 199 2.99 -16.63 17.66
CA PRO A 199 3.32 -18.04 17.49
C PRO A 199 3.01 -18.62 16.10
N ASN A 200 2.13 -17.98 15.35
CA ASN A 200 1.73 -18.40 14.01
C ASN A 200 2.62 -17.80 12.92
N LEU A 201 3.36 -16.72 13.25
CA LEU A 201 4.18 -16.02 12.28
C LEU A 201 5.43 -16.85 11.92
N MET A 202 5.73 -16.91 10.64
CA MET A 202 7.03 -17.33 10.11
C MET A 202 8.01 -16.16 10.15
N THR A 203 7.53 -14.98 9.78
CA THR A 203 8.30 -13.74 9.72
C THR A 203 7.58 -12.61 10.43
N PHE A 204 8.27 -11.95 11.35
CA PHE A 204 7.79 -10.74 11.98
C PHE A 204 8.86 -9.65 11.95
N LYS A 205 8.50 -8.47 11.41
CA LYS A 205 9.40 -7.32 11.33
C LYS A 205 8.76 -6.12 12.01
N ILE A 206 9.49 -5.57 12.98
CA ILE A 206 9.16 -4.33 13.71
C ILE A 206 10.34 -3.35 13.73
N THR A 207 11.31 -3.54 12.85
CA THR A 207 12.50 -2.68 12.73
C THR A 207 12.13 -1.20 12.63
N GLY A 208 12.84 -0.31 13.34
CA GLY A 208 12.63 1.13 13.24
C GLY A 208 11.31 1.61 13.85
N ASN A 209 10.94 1.04 15.00
CA ASN A 209 9.83 1.48 15.84
C ASN A 209 10.34 2.00 17.20
N LYS A 210 9.50 2.00 18.22
CA LYS A 210 9.83 2.45 19.59
C LYS A 210 9.50 1.37 20.63
N VAL A 211 9.48 0.10 20.22
CA VAL A 211 9.13 -1.02 21.08
C VAL A 211 10.24 -1.26 22.10
N ALA A 212 9.87 -1.35 23.38
CA ALA A 212 10.79 -1.65 24.49
C ALA A 212 10.45 -2.96 25.19
N ASP A 213 9.17 -3.27 25.35
CA ASP A 213 8.68 -4.43 26.10
C ASP A 213 8.56 -5.65 25.18
N LEU A 214 9.25 -6.73 25.58
CA LEU A 214 9.23 -8.03 24.90
C LEU A 214 8.37 -9.08 25.60
N THR A 215 7.58 -8.72 26.62
CA THR A 215 6.65 -9.66 27.28
C THR A 215 5.70 -10.37 26.30
N PRO A 216 5.26 -9.78 25.17
CA PRO A 216 4.46 -10.48 24.17
C PRO A 216 5.15 -11.73 23.56
N PHE A 217 6.47 -11.83 23.67
CA PHE A 217 7.26 -12.95 23.18
C PHE A 217 7.53 -14.02 24.24
N ALA A 218 7.11 -13.82 25.50
CA ALA A 218 7.41 -14.75 26.60
C ALA A 218 6.82 -16.17 26.42
N ALA A 219 5.74 -16.31 25.64
CA ALA A 219 5.13 -17.60 25.34
C ALA A 219 5.70 -18.26 24.08
N ALA A 220 6.10 -17.48 23.09
CA ALA A 220 6.64 -17.96 21.81
C ALA A 220 7.24 -16.80 20.99
N ALA A 221 8.03 -17.15 19.98
CA ALA A 221 8.55 -16.25 18.97
C ALA A 221 8.10 -16.71 17.56
N PRO A 222 8.27 -15.85 16.52
CA PRO A 222 8.11 -16.27 15.14
C PRO A 222 9.04 -17.44 14.79
N ARG A 223 8.61 -18.30 13.88
CA ARG A 223 9.31 -19.57 13.64
C ARG A 223 10.64 -19.45 12.91
N MET A 224 10.85 -18.39 12.11
CA MET A 224 12.05 -18.28 11.29
C MET A 224 12.76 -16.93 11.40
N LEU A 225 12.01 -15.83 11.42
CA LEU A 225 12.62 -14.52 11.26
C LEU A 225 11.96 -13.47 12.17
N LEU A 226 12.75 -12.85 13.03
CA LEU A 226 12.34 -11.75 13.89
C LEU A 226 13.32 -10.59 13.73
N LEU A 227 12.85 -9.50 13.08
CA LEU A 227 13.62 -8.29 12.87
C LEU A 227 13.12 -7.19 13.81
N MET A 228 13.96 -6.78 14.75
CA MET A 228 13.64 -5.81 15.79
C MET A 228 14.70 -4.70 15.89
N GLU A 229 15.51 -4.49 14.86
CA GLU A 229 16.55 -3.46 14.83
C GLU A 229 15.97 -2.07 15.07
N ASN A 230 16.78 -1.18 15.63
CA ASN A 230 16.43 0.23 15.82
C ASN A 230 15.09 0.41 16.55
N ASN A 231 14.97 -0.22 17.72
CA ASN A 231 13.89 -0.05 18.68
C ASN A 231 14.45 0.46 20.02
N ALA A 232 13.66 0.39 21.09
CA ALA A 232 14.05 0.81 22.44
C ALA A 232 14.28 -0.40 23.40
N ILE A 233 14.64 -1.55 22.87
CA ILE A 233 14.78 -2.80 23.62
C ILE A 233 16.04 -2.75 24.50
N THR A 234 15.87 -2.98 25.79
CA THR A 234 16.96 -3.05 26.78
C THR A 234 17.12 -4.42 27.38
N ASP A 235 16.04 -5.22 27.43
CA ASP A 235 15.98 -6.54 28.07
C ASP A 235 15.43 -7.60 27.13
N LEU A 236 16.07 -8.75 27.07
CA LEU A 236 15.70 -9.90 26.23
C LEU A 236 15.13 -11.07 27.06
N ALA A 237 14.97 -10.90 28.39
CA ALA A 237 14.58 -11.98 29.29
C ALA A 237 13.28 -12.71 28.84
N PRO A 238 12.20 -12.02 28.42
CA PRO A 238 10.99 -12.72 27.97
C PRO A 238 11.24 -13.64 26.76
N LEU A 239 12.06 -13.19 25.81
CA LEU A 239 12.40 -13.98 24.62
C LEU A 239 13.35 -15.15 24.98
N VAL A 240 14.28 -14.92 25.92
CA VAL A 240 15.19 -15.98 26.45
C VAL A 240 14.37 -17.10 27.08
N GLU A 241 13.38 -16.76 27.90
CA GLU A 241 12.51 -17.74 28.56
C GLU A 241 11.76 -18.60 27.55
N ALA A 242 11.12 -17.95 26.55
CA ALA A 242 10.43 -18.64 25.48
C ALA A 242 11.36 -19.57 24.67
N CYS A 243 12.55 -19.09 24.30
CA CYS A 243 13.50 -19.87 23.51
C CYS A 243 14.08 -21.06 24.29
N LYS A 244 14.39 -20.92 25.58
CA LYS A 244 14.81 -22.02 26.42
C LYS A 244 13.75 -23.11 26.51
N LYS A 245 12.52 -22.72 26.84
CA LYS A 245 11.40 -23.65 26.94
C LYS A 245 11.17 -24.41 25.64
N ASP A 246 11.22 -23.70 24.49
CA ASP A 246 11.05 -24.32 23.17
C ASP A 246 12.21 -25.28 22.83
N ALA A 247 13.46 -24.91 23.14
CA ALA A 247 14.64 -25.73 22.87
C ALA A 247 14.68 -27.02 23.71
N GLU A 248 14.18 -26.98 24.95
CA GLU A 248 14.02 -28.14 25.83
C GLU A 248 12.79 -28.98 25.48
N GLY A 249 11.81 -28.40 24.80
CA GLY A 249 10.53 -29.02 24.44
C GLY A 249 10.40 -29.37 22.96
N GLU A 250 9.42 -28.75 22.30
CA GLU A 250 9.00 -29.13 20.95
C GLU A 250 9.95 -28.67 19.84
N LYS A 251 10.87 -27.76 20.11
CA LYS A 251 11.82 -27.17 19.14
C LYS A 251 11.17 -26.57 17.90
N ARG A 252 10.10 -25.83 18.10
CA ARG A 252 9.23 -25.28 17.04
C ARG A 252 9.84 -24.07 16.36
N PHE A 253 10.61 -23.25 17.10
CA PHE A 253 11.17 -22.00 16.60
C PHE A 253 12.61 -21.74 17.02
N ALA A 254 13.02 -21.97 18.27
CA ALA A 254 14.32 -21.54 18.77
C ALA A 254 15.51 -22.00 17.91
N PRO A 255 15.62 -23.26 17.45
CA PRO A 255 16.73 -23.71 16.62
C PRO A 255 16.75 -23.12 15.19
N PHE A 256 15.65 -22.50 14.75
CA PHE A 256 15.48 -21.97 13.39
C PHE A 256 15.45 -20.46 13.35
N LEU A 257 15.23 -19.82 14.51
CA LEU A 257 15.02 -18.39 14.63
C LEU A 257 16.28 -17.60 14.27
N ARG A 258 16.12 -16.67 13.31
CA ARG A 258 17.08 -15.62 13.04
C ARG A 258 16.59 -14.35 13.70
N LEU A 259 17.36 -13.83 14.64
CA LEU A 259 17.02 -12.67 15.45
C LEU A 259 17.95 -11.50 15.11
N TYR A 260 17.37 -10.39 14.65
CA TYR A 260 18.07 -9.15 14.29
C TYR A 260 17.79 -8.09 15.36
N LEU A 261 18.84 -7.57 16.02
CA LEU A 261 18.76 -6.68 17.19
C LEU A 261 19.59 -5.41 17.07
N ALA A 262 20.27 -5.18 15.95
CA ALA A 262 21.14 -4.00 15.76
C ALA A 262 20.44 -2.69 16.15
N GLY A 263 21.17 -1.74 16.73
CA GLY A 263 20.65 -0.40 17.02
C GLY A 263 19.68 -0.31 18.21
N ASN A 264 19.56 -1.36 19.05
CA ASN A 264 18.83 -1.30 20.32
C ASN A 264 19.75 -0.93 21.49
N PRO A 265 19.25 -0.19 22.52
CA PRO A 265 20.01 0.17 23.72
C PRO A 265 20.08 -1.00 24.72
N LEU A 266 20.58 -2.16 24.29
CA LEU A 266 20.65 -3.36 25.10
C LEU A 266 21.45 -3.12 26.38
N SER A 267 20.95 -3.59 27.54
CA SER A 267 21.63 -3.59 28.81
C SER A 267 22.84 -4.54 28.83
N ASP A 268 23.73 -4.42 29.83
CA ASP A 268 24.86 -5.35 29.97
C ASP A 268 24.38 -6.80 30.18
N ALA A 269 23.27 -6.98 30.90
CA ALA A 269 22.62 -8.29 31.02
C ALA A 269 22.15 -8.84 29.67
N ALA A 270 21.59 -7.98 28.82
CA ALA A 270 21.15 -8.37 27.48
C ALA A 270 22.34 -8.70 26.59
N LYS A 271 23.38 -7.86 26.55
CA LYS A 271 24.61 -8.07 25.74
C LYS A 271 25.44 -9.27 26.16
N GLY A 272 25.38 -9.68 27.41
CA GLY A 272 26.12 -10.82 27.95
C GLY A 272 25.23 -12.06 28.10
N PRO A 273 24.77 -12.37 29.33
CA PRO A 273 24.15 -13.67 29.65
C PRO A 273 22.88 -13.97 28.87
N GLN A 274 22.08 -12.94 28.48
CA GLN A 274 20.84 -13.19 27.73
C GLN A 274 21.14 -13.57 26.25
N LEU A 275 22.09 -12.91 25.60
CA LEU A 275 22.48 -13.30 24.23
C LEU A 275 23.12 -14.72 24.24
N GLU A 276 23.94 -15.05 25.23
CA GLU A 276 24.52 -16.38 25.33
C GLU A 276 23.43 -17.44 25.56
N ALA A 277 22.42 -17.14 26.37
CA ALA A 277 21.31 -18.06 26.60
C ALA A 277 20.48 -18.29 25.31
N LEU A 278 20.25 -17.25 24.50
CA LEU A 278 19.58 -17.37 23.19
C LEU A 278 20.40 -18.22 22.21
N LYS A 279 21.73 -18.01 22.16
CA LYS A 279 22.63 -18.84 21.33
C LYS A 279 22.62 -20.30 21.77
N ALA A 280 22.65 -20.56 23.08
CA ALA A 280 22.56 -21.91 23.63
C ALA A 280 21.24 -22.61 23.29
N ALA A 281 20.15 -21.86 23.19
CA ALA A 281 18.86 -22.35 22.71
C ALA A 281 18.82 -22.58 21.17
N GLY A 282 19.88 -22.24 20.43
CA GLY A 282 19.99 -22.44 18.99
C GLY A 282 19.64 -21.23 18.15
N VAL A 283 19.30 -20.07 18.75
CA VAL A 283 18.93 -18.86 18.02
C VAL A 283 20.13 -18.27 17.29
N LYS A 284 19.99 -17.97 16.01
CA LYS A 284 20.98 -17.23 15.23
C LYS A 284 20.80 -15.73 15.42
N ILE A 285 21.73 -15.09 16.13
CA ILE A 285 21.65 -13.66 16.46
C ILE A 285 22.50 -12.84 15.49
N ILE A 286 21.95 -11.73 15.01
CA ILE A 286 22.58 -10.76 14.12
C ILE A 286 22.53 -9.38 14.82
N LEU A 287 23.71 -8.85 15.19
CA LEU A 287 23.87 -7.57 15.90
C LEU A 287 24.45 -6.45 15.03
N GLU A 288 24.97 -6.78 13.88
CA GLU A 288 25.50 -5.82 12.92
C GLU A 288 24.54 -5.67 11.74
N ASN A 289 24.43 -4.46 11.23
CA ASN A 289 23.76 -4.24 9.94
C ASN A 289 24.70 -4.78 8.85
N ASP A 290 24.59 -6.04 8.51
CA ASP A 290 25.21 -6.59 7.31
C ASP A 290 24.68 -5.82 6.10
N LYS A 291 25.38 -4.73 5.75
CA LYS A 291 25.23 -4.09 4.46
C LYS A 291 25.74 -5.05 3.41
N LYS A 292 24.88 -5.89 2.88
CA LYS A 292 25.09 -6.55 1.59
C LYS A 292 24.02 -6.13 0.62
#